data_39cda5c502c703590b4f3f3f9e32d193
#
_entry.id   39cda5c502c703590b4f3f3f9e32d193
#
_cell.length_a   1.000
_cell.length_b   1.000
_cell.length_c   1.000
_cell.angle_alpha   90.00
_cell.angle_beta   90.00
_cell.angle_gamma   90.00
#
_symmetry.space_group_name_H-M   'P 1'
#
loop_
_entity.id
_entity.type
_entity.pdbx_description
1 polymer ?
#
loop_
_entity_poly.entity_id
_entity_poly.type
_entity_poly.pdbx_seq_one_letter_code
_entity_poly.pdbx_strand_id
1 'polypeptide(L)'
;RLCSSAASDVYKRQQLRRIKNMNIISRSFNPELVEWRNVTDPNCKEFKVDFDYSLLGYDIKSGRLDMLLRYASLSHCRRHRHVASTLTMVLEGEQHLTEWQHDGSKKSISRKKGDYALAGADALPHDERGGENGGTVLLSMHAPDGILFEYFDENMENGWTLSIDEYVDNWEKGLIYGQRK
;
A
#
# COMPACT_ATOMS: atom_id res chain seq x y z
N ARG A 1 -0.45 38.48 11.64
CA ARG A 1 -0.55 37.27 12.47
C ARG A 1 -1.94 36.59 12.35
N LEU A 2 -2.32 36.11 11.18
CA LEU A 2 -3.62 35.41 11.00
C LEU A 2 -3.48 34.09 10.22
N CYS A 3 -2.26 33.58 9.99
CA CYS A 3 -2.08 32.32 9.23
C CYS A 3 -1.93 31.06 10.08
N SER A 4 -1.97 31.14 11.43
CA SER A 4 -1.73 29.96 12.26
C SER A 4 -3.00 29.19 12.68
N SER A 5 -4.20 29.80 12.57
CA SER A 5 -5.44 29.16 13.01
C SER A 5 -6.02 28.18 11.98
N ALA A 6 -5.95 28.50 10.70
CA ALA A 6 -6.52 27.66 9.64
C ALA A 6 -5.78 26.32 9.48
N ALA A 7 -4.45 26.33 9.53
CA ALA A 7 -3.64 25.10 9.48
C ALA A 7 -3.89 24.19 10.70
N SER A 8 -4.05 24.80 11.90
CA SER A 8 -4.39 24.08 13.12
C SER A 8 -5.78 23.45 13.06
N ASP A 9 -6.76 24.13 12.45
CA ASP A 9 -8.12 23.62 12.33
C ASP A 9 -8.24 22.51 11.27
N VAL A 10 -7.49 22.59 10.18
CA VAL A 10 -7.39 21.51 9.18
C VAL A 10 -6.74 20.28 9.81
N TYR A 11 -5.63 20.45 10.55
CA TYR A 11 -4.96 19.36 11.25
C TYR A 11 -5.87 18.70 12.30
N LYS A 12 -6.60 19.48 13.11
CA LYS A 12 -7.56 18.96 14.08
C LYS A 12 -8.72 18.22 13.43
N ARG A 13 -9.25 18.70 12.29
CA ARG A 13 -10.31 18.01 11.54
C ARG A 13 -9.82 16.70 10.93
N GLN A 14 -8.57 16.65 10.46
CA GLN A 14 -7.94 15.43 9.97
C GLN A 14 -7.71 14.42 11.09
N GLN A 15 -7.24 14.85 12.25
CA GLN A 15 -7.09 14.00 13.44
C GLN A 15 -8.46 13.45 13.93
N LEU A 16 -9.50 14.28 13.95
CA LEU A 16 -10.85 13.84 14.31
C LEU A 16 -11.46 12.87 13.30
N ARG A 17 -11.17 13.02 11.99
CA ARG A 17 -11.54 12.05 10.95
C ARG A 17 -10.77 10.74 11.13
N ARG A 18 -9.47 10.77 11.44
CA ARG A 18 -8.64 9.60 11.74
C ARG A 18 -9.19 8.82 12.94
N ILE A 19 -9.52 9.48 14.04
CA ILE A 19 -10.07 8.83 15.24
C ILE A 19 -11.44 8.20 14.94
N LYS A 20 -12.31 8.85 14.16
CA LYS A 20 -13.58 8.27 13.72
C LYS A 20 -13.38 7.05 12.83
N ASN A 21 -12.46 7.10 11.89
CA ASN A 21 -12.19 5.98 10.98
C ASN A 21 -11.57 4.78 11.71
N MET A 22 -10.63 5.01 12.66
CA MET A 22 -10.08 3.95 13.50
C MET A 22 -11.16 3.24 14.34
N ASN A 23 -12.12 3.99 14.89
CA ASN A 23 -13.23 3.41 15.65
C ASN A 23 -14.20 2.60 14.80
N ILE A 24 -14.33 2.92 13.52
CA ILE A 24 -15.19 2.18 12.57
C ILE A 24 -14.49 0.88 12.15
N ILE A 25 -13.21 0.93 11.84
CA ILE A 25 -12.40 -0.24 11.46
C ILE A 25 -12.31 -1.25 12.61
N SER A 26 -12.30 -0.80 13.87
CA SER A 26 -12.27 -1.68 15.04
C SER A 26 -13.54 -2.52 15.25
N ARG A 27 -14.64 -2.18 14.59
CA ARG A 27 -15.92 -2.90 14.71
C ARG A 27 -16.18 -3.84 13.54
N SER A 28 -16.04 -3.32 12.34
CA SER A 28 -16.13 -4.08 11.09
C SER A 28 -15.53 -3.24 9.97
N PHE A 29 -14.74 -3.87 9.11
CA PHE A 29 -14.22 -3.18 7.93
C PHE A 29 -15.39 -2.80 7.01
N ASN A 30 -15.44 -1.50 6.65
CA ASN A 30 -16.38 -0.99 5.66
C ASN A 30 -15.62 -0.10 4.68
N PRO A 31 -15.41 -0.54 3.42
CA PRO A 31 -14.62 0.18 2.42
C PRO A 31 -15.21 1.55 2.06
N GLU A 32 -16.51 1.77 2.26
CA GLU A 32 -17.18 3.04 1.96
C GLU A 32 -16.81 4.16 2.95
N LEU A 33 -16.19 3.81 4.08
CA LEU A 33 -15.89 4.76 5.17
C LEU A 33 -14.44 5.22 5.19
N VAL A 34 -13.60 4.76 4.25
CA VAL A 34 -12.21 5.18 4.14
C VAL A 34 -11.99 6.06 2.90
N GLU A 35 -10.99 6.94 2.97
CA GLU A 35 -10.57 7.72 1.82
C GLU A 35 -9.71 6.84 0.91
N TRP A 36 -10.12 6.67 -0.34
CA TRP A 36 -9.38 5.91 -1.34
C TRP A 36 -8.73 6.84 -2.36
N ARG A 37 -7.52 6.48 -2.81
CA ARG A 37 -6.84 7.12 -3.93
C ARG A 37 -6.45 6.08 -4.95
N ASN A 38 -6.80 6.34 -6.19
CA ASN A 38 -6.54 5.43 -7.30
C ASN A 38 -5.14 5.62 -7.87
N VAL A 39 -4.47 4.52 -8.17
CA VAL A 39 -3.19 4.45 -8.86
C VAL A 39 -3.35 3.65 -10.13
N THR A 40 -2.98 4.26 -11.25
CA THR A 40 -2.89 3.61 -12.56
C THR A 40 -1.52 3.83 -13.16
N ASP A 41 -1.07 2.91 -14.01
CA ASP A 41 0.16 3.08 -14.79
C ASP A 41 -0.08 2.69 -16.25
N PRO A 42 -0.40 3.66 -17.12
CA PRO A 42 -0.64 3.38 -18.54
C PRO A 42 0.64 2.98 -19.30
N ASN A 43 1.82 3.18 -18.71
CA ASN A 43 3.11 2.82 -19.32
C ASN A 43 3.45 1.34 -19.08
N CYS A 44 2.89 0.69 -18.07
CA CYS A 44 3.04 -0.75 -17.88
C CYS A 44 2.33 -1.48 -19.02
N LYS A 45 3.09 -2.24 -19.85
CA LYS A 45 2.55 -3.00 -20.99
C LYS A 45 2.33 -4.48 -20.69
N GLU A 46 2.89 -4.96 -19.60
CA GLU A 46 2.85 -6.36 -19.22
C GLU A 46 1.49 -6.73 -18.61
N PHE A 47 0.93 -5.83 -17.78
CA PHE A 47 -0.37 -6.02 -17.14
C PHE A 47 -1.04 -4.68 -16.80
N LYS A 48 -2.33 -4.74 -16.50
CA LYS A 48 -3.09 -3.55 -16.08
C LYS A 48 -2.74 -3.20 -14.63
N VAL A 49 -2.11 -2.05 -14.43
CA VAL A 49 -1.94 -1.45 -13.09
C VAL A 49 -3.16 -0.59 -12.79
N ASP A 50 -3.95 -1.03 -11.80
CA ASP A 50 -5.17 -0.33 -11.38
C ASP A 50 -5.56 -0.78 -9.97
N PHE A 51 -5.23 0.02 -8.98
CA PHE A 51 -5.56 -0.25 -7.59
C PHE A 51 -5.80 1.04 -6.83
N ASP A 52 -6.54 0.92 -5.74
CA ASP A 52 -6.74 2.00 -4.79
C ASP A 52 -5.91 1.74 -3.54
N TYR A 53 -5.49 2.81 -2.88
CA TYR A 53 -4.88 2.72 -1.57
C TYR A 53 -5.49 3.72 -0.59
N SER A 54 -5.41 3.40 0.69
CA SER A 54 -5.82 4.26 1.79
C SER A 54 -4.80 4.19 2.91
N LEU A 55 -4.29 5.34 3.36
CA LEU A 55 -3.39 5.41 4.49
C LEU A 55 -4.21 5.48 5.78
N LEU A 56 -4.09 4.46 6.64
CA LEU A 56 -4.84 4.37 7.90
C LEU A 56 -4.14 5.11 9.03
N GLY A 57 -2.83 4.97 9.13
CA GLY A 57 -2.02 5.59 10.16
C GLY A 57 -0.53 5.39 9.93
N TYR A 58 0.27 6.23 10.57
CA TYR A 58 1.72 6.14 10.49
C TYR A 58 2.39 6.78 11.71
N ASP A 59 3.59 6.34 11.98
CA ASP A 59 4.56 6.99 12.86
C ASP A 59 5.93 6.92 12.18
N ILE A 60 6.29 8.01 11.51
CA ILE A 60 7.55 8.12 10.75
C ILE A 60 8.76 7.85 11.65
N LYS A 61 8.73 8.36 12.88
CA LYS A 61 9.85 8.22 13.81
C LYS A 61 10.15 6.77 14.18
N SER A 62 9.12 5.94 14.30
CA SER A 62 9.27 4.51 14.58
C SER A 62 9.27 3.64 13.32
N GLY A 63 9.13 4.24 12.13
CA GLY A 63 9.05 3.52 10.86
C GLY A 63 7.76 2.70 10.68
N ARG A 64 6.66 3.08 11.34
CA ARG A 64 5.37 2.36 11.27
C ARG A 64 4.43 2.98 10.26
N LEU A 65 3.81 2.14 9.42
CA LEU A 65 2.78 2.55 8.49
C LEU A 65 1.74 1.45 8.31
N ASP A 66 0.46 1.79 8.47
CA ASP A 66 -0.68 0.92 8.23
C ASP A 66 -1.51 1.46 7.07
N MET A 67 -1.82 0.61 6.10
CA MET A 67 -2.54 0.99 4.90
C MET A 67 -3.46 -0.12 4.39
N LEU A 68 -4.39 0.27 3.54
CA LEU A 68 -5.21 -0.63 2.74
C LEU A 68 -4.80 -0.54 1.27
N LEU A 69 -4.85 -1.68 0.59
CA LEU A 69 -4.85 -1.76 -0.86
C LEU A 69 -6.14 -2.43 -1.31
N ARG A 70 -6.72 -1.93 -2.40
CA ARG A 70 -7.89 -2.51 -3.05
C ARG A 70 -7.62 -2.65 -4.54
N TYR A 71 -7.56 -3.89 -5.00
CA TYR A 71 -7.36 -4.23 -6.40
C TYR A 71 -8.70 -4.29 -7.12
N ALA A 72 -8.79 -3.70 -8.31
CA ALA A 72 -9.87 -4.00 -9.24
C ALA A 72 -9.75 -5.47 -9.74
N SER A 73 -10.79 -5.98 -10.40
CA SER A 73 -10.79 -7.34 -10.96
C SER A 73 -9.55 -7.58 -11.81
N LEU A 74 -8.77 -8.62 -11.48
CA LEU A 74 -7.54 -9.06 -12.16
C LEU A 74 -6.47 -7.98 -12.37
N SER A 75 -6.60 -6.84 -11.70
CA SER A 75 -5.66 -5.72 -11.82
C SER A 75 -4.51 -5.85 -10.84
N HIS A 76 -3.36 -5.33 -11.23
CA HIS A 76 -2.11 -5.42 -10.50
C HIS A 76 -1.74 -4.11 -9.81
N CYS A 77 -0.89 -4.19 -8.78
CA CYS A 77 0.02 -3.09 -8.45
C CYS A 77 1.30 -3.21 -9.31
N ARG A 78 2.19 -2.22 -9.19
CA ARG A 78 3.49 -2.29 -9.86
C ARG A 78 4.34 -3.40 -9.25
N ARG A 79 5.21 -4.01 -10.07
CA ARG A 79 6.22 -4.98 -9.61
C ARG A 79 7.11 -4.34 -8.54
N HIS A 80 7.21 -4.99 -7.39
CA HIS A 80 7.95 -4.44 -6.26
C HIS A 80 8.40 -5.54 -5.29
N ARG A 81 9.21 -5.15 -4.32
CA ARG A 81 9.42 -5.90 -3.08
C ARG A 81 9.16 -5.03 -1.86
N HIS A 82 8.79 -5.64 -0.77
CA HIS A 82 8.73 -4.97 0.52
C HIS A 82 10.13 -4.97 1.14
N VAL A 83 10.72 -3.79 1.32
CA VAL A 83 11.95 -3.60 2.12
C VAL A 83 11.58 -3.62 3.59
N ALA A 84 10.45 -3.03 3.95
CA ALA A 84 9.86 -3.11 5.28
C ALA A 84 9.37 -4.51 5.63
N SER A 85 9.51 -4.92 6.88
CA SER A 85 8.77 -6.09 7.38
C SER A 85 7.27 -5.81 7.31
N THR A 86 6.50 -6.74 6.77
CA THR A 86 5.09 -6.49 6.41
C THR A 86 4.17 -7.61 6.87
N LEU A 87 3.18 -7.25 7.66
CA LEU A 87 2.00 -8.06 7.90
C LEU A 87 0.98 -7.79 6.80
N THR A 88 0.45 -8.84 6.18
CA THR A 88 -0.66 -8.77 5.22
C THR A 88 -1.85 -9.56 5.74
N MET A 89 -3.05 -8.98 5.67
CA MET A 89 -4.31 -9.68 5.92
C MET A 89 -5.30 -9.39 4.80
N VAL A 90 -5.88 -10.42 4.22
CA VAL A 90 -6.92 -10.27 3.20
C VAL A 90 -8.26 -10.02 3.88
N LEU A 91 -8.82 -8.83 3.67
CA LEU A 91 -10.09 -8.41 4.26
C LEU A 91 -11.29 -8.80 3.39
N GLU A 92 -11.12 -8.74 2.06
CA GLU A 92 -12.15 -9.07 1.08
C GLU A 92 -11.52 -9.63 -0.20
N GLY A 93 -12.27 -10.49 -0.90
CA GLY A 93 -11.82 -11.06 -2.18
C GLY A 93 -10.57 -11.91 -2.04
N GLU A 94 -9.66 -11.75 -2.99
CA GLU A 94 -8.43 -12.53 -3.11
C GLU A 94 -7.23 -11.66 -3.44
N GLN A 95 -6.05 -12.10 -2.98
CA GLN A 95 -4.72 -11.59 -3.33
C GLN A 95 -3.91 -12.70 -3.96
N HIS A 96 -3.37 -12.46 -5.14
CA HIS A 96 -2.49 -13.38 -5.85
C HIS A 96 -1.12 -12.75 -6.03
N LEU A 97 -0.07 -13.49 -5.68
CA LEU A 97 1.32 -13.05 -5.84
C LEU A 97 2.06 -14.04 -6.75
N THR A 98 2.99 -13.50 -7.51
CA THR A 98 4.03 -14.28 -8.20
C THR A 98 5.39 -13.80 -7.71
N GLU A 99 6.00 -14.55 -6.81
CA GLU A 99 7.34 -14.26 -6.26
C GLU A 99 8.44 -14.75 -7.19
N TRP A 100 9.45 -13.91 -7.39
CA TRP A 100 10.65 -14.20 -8.17
C TRP A 100 11.73 -14.77 -7.24
N GLN A 101 12.06 -16.05 -7.41
CA GLN A 101 13.02 -16.73 -6.56
C GLN A 101 14.46 -16.42 -7.00
N HIS A 102 15.44 -16.61 -6.10
CA HIS A 102 16.86 -16.35 -6.38
C HIS A 102 17.44 -17.24 -7.51
N ASP A 103 16.85 -18.39 -7.77
CA ASP A 103 17.24 -19.31 -8.85
C ASP A 103 16.59 -18.97 -10.20
N GLY A 104 15.84 -17.84 -10.27
CA GLY A 104 15.10 -17.41 -11.46
C GLY A 104 13.73 -18.08 -11.63
N SER A 105 13.36 -19.04 -10.80
CA SER A 105 12.03 -19.64 -10.82
C SER A 105 10.98 -18.68 -10.25
N LYS A 106 9.70 -18.96 -10.52
CA LYS A 106 8.57 -18.18 -10.02
C LYS A 106 7.69 -19.04 -9.13
N LYS A 107 7.29 -18.52 -7.99
CA LYS A 107 6.37 -19.17 -7.06
C LYS A 107 5.05 -18.42 -7.02
N SER A 108 3.94 -19.09 -7.31
CA SER A 108 2.61 -18.53 -7.17
C SER A 108 2.05 -18.75 -5.78
N ILE A 109 1.46 -17.70 -5.22
CA ILE A 109 0.80 -17.72 -3.91
C ILE A 109 -0.60 -17.14 -4.12
N SER A 110 -1.62 -17.80 -3.57
CA SER A 110 -2.98 -17.30 -3.54
C SER A 110 -3.44 -17.19 -2.09
N ARG A 111 -4.03 -16.06 -1.76
CA ARG A 111 -4.61 -15.78 -0.44
C ARG A 111 -6.05 -15.33 -0.63
N LYS A 112 -6.93 -15.74 0.25
CA LYS A 112 -8.35 -15.40 0.25
C LYS A 112 -8.74 -14.72 1.55
N LYS A 113 -9.93 -14.18 1.59
CA LYS A 113 -10.49 -13.49 2.77
C LYS A 113 -10.21 -14.26 4.06
N GLY A 114 -9.59 -13.56 5.03
CA GLY A 114 -9.19 -14.10 6.33
C GLY A 114 -7.77 -14.65 6.38
N ASP A 115 -7.12 -14.84 5.22
CA ASP A 115 -5.73 -15.30 5.21
C ASP A 115 -4.79 -14.21 5.71
N TYR A 116 -3.79 -14.66 6.44
CA TYR A 116 -2.76 -13.85 7.09
C TYR A 116 -1.38 -14.29 6.60
N ALA A 117 -0.49 -13.32 6.42
CA ALA A 117 0.92 -13.56 6.15
C ALA A 117 1.79 -12.54 6.87
N LEU A 118 2.96 -12.98 7.31
CA LEU A 118 4.01 -12.12 7.84
C LEU A 118 5.27 -12.35 7.03
N ALA A 119 5.73 -11.31 6.32
CA ALA A 119 7.01 -11.29 5.65
C ALA A 119 8.02 -10.53 6.51
N GLY A 120 9.24 -11.04 6.61
CA GLY A 120 10.38 -10.29 7.14
C GLY A 120 10.76 -9.11 6.25
N ALA A 121 11.70 -8.30 6.71
CA ALA A 121 12.30 -7.27 5.86
C ALA A 121 12.99 -7.91 4.64
N ASP A 122 13.13 -7.13 3.57
CA ASP A 122 13.75 -7.55 2.31
C ASP A 122 13.10 -8.78 1.66
N ALA A 123 11.76 -8.77 1.60
CA ALA A 123 11.00 -9.80 0.92
C ALA A 123 11.40 -9.92 -0.57
N LEU A 124 11.12 -11.08 -1.16
CA LEU A 124 11.39 -11.30 -2.59
C LEU A 124 10.55 -10.37 -3.47
N PRO A 125 11.10 -9.95 -4.63
CA PRO A 125 10.33 -9.24 -5.63
C PRO A 125 9.10 -10.05 -6.08
N HIS A 126 7.99 -9.37 -6.31
CA HIS A 126 6.76 -10.03 -6.72
C HIS A 126 5.87 -9.13 -7.58
N ASP A 127 5.08 -9.79 -8.40
CA ASP A 127 3.88 -9.24 -9.01
C ASP A 127 2.70 -9.55 -8.10
N GLU A 128 1.81 -8.61 -7.92
CA GLU A 128 0.68 -8.75 -7.01
C GLU A 128 -0.61 -8.23 -7.67
N ARG A 129 -1.70 -8.99 -7.55
CA ARG A 129 -2.99 -8.66 -8.15
C ARG A 129 -4.19 -9.11 -7.33
N GLY A 130 -5.35 -8.56 -7.64
CA GLY A 130 -6.63 -9.07 -7.17
C GLY A 130 -7.07 -10.37 -7.86
N GLY A 131 -8.04 -11.05 -7.27
CA GLY A 131 -8.75 -12.16 -7.91
C GLY A 131 -9.75 -11.70 -8.98
N GLU A 132 -10.61 -12.60 -9.43
CA GLU A 132 -11.66 -12.31 -10.44
C GLU A 132 -12.63 -11.21 -9.98
N ASN A 133 -12.88 -11.13 -8.69
CA ASN A 133 -13.73 -10.09 -8.08
C ASN A 133 -12.91 -9.01 -7.37
N GLY A 134 -11.61 -8.90 -7.68
CA GLY A 134 -10.70 -8.01 -6.97
C GLY A 134 -10.29 -8.53 -5.60
N GLY A 135 -9.84 -7.64 -4.75
CA GLY A 135 -9.47 -7.95 -3.36
C GLY A 135 -9.06 -6.72 -2.58
N THR A 136 -9.27 -6.76 -1.28
CA THR A 136 -8.83 -5.73 -0.35
C THR A 136 -7.93 -6.34 0.71
N VAL A 137 -6.76 -5.75 0.91
CA VAL A 137 -5.78 -6.19 1.91
C VAL A 137 -5.41 -5.07 2.86
N LEU A 138 -5.18 -5.44 4.11
CA LEU A 138 -4.50 -4.61 5.10
C LEU A 138 -3.01 -4.94 5.05
N LEU A 139 -2.18 -3.91 4.95
CA LEU A 139 -0.74 -3.97 5.17
C LEU A 139 -0.40 -3.20 6.44
N SER A 140 0.34 -3.84 7.34
CA SER A 140 0.96 -3.20 8.50
C SER A 140 2.46 -3.37 8.41
N MET A 141 3.18 -2.27 8.23
CA MET A 141 4.58 -2.26 7.88
C MET A 141 5.45 -1.66 8.98
N HIS A 142 6.67 -2.20 9.08
CA HIS A 142 7.71 -1.66 9.95
C HIS A 142 9.02 -1.52 9.17
N ALA A 143 9.42 -0.28 8.95
CA ALA A 143 10.59 0.14 8.18
C ALA A 143 11.53 0.98 9.08
N PRO A 144 12.37 0.35 9.92
CA PRO A 144 13.25 1.10 10.83
C PRO A 144 14.25 1.99 10.08
N ASP A 145 14.61 1.61 8.84
CA ASP A 145 15.49 2.41 7.96
C ASP A 145 14.73 3.38 7.07
N GLY A 146 13.41 3.49 7.25
CA GLY A 146 12.56 4.41 6.54
C GLY A 146 12.15 4.00 5.13
N ILE A 147 12.63 2.87 4.57
CA ILE A 147 12.29 2.42 3.21
C ILE A 147 11.17 1.39 3.28
N LEU A 148 10.05 1.67 2.58
CA LEU A 148 8.89 0.79 2.53
C LEU A 148 9.01 -0.23 1.40
N PHE A 149 9.25 0.26 0.18
CA PHE A 149 9.21 -0.52 -1.04
C PHE A 149 10.41 -0.24 -1.93
N GLU A 150 10.76 -1.22 -2.74
CA GLU A 150 11.58 -1.06 -3.93
C GLU A 150 10.78 -1.57 -5.13
N TYR A 151 10.65 -0.73 -6.16
CA TYR A 151 9.93 -1.00 -7.39
C TYR A 151 10.90 -1.36 -8.50
N PHE A 152 10.44 -2.14 -9.47
CA PHE A 152 11.22 -2.61 -10.60
C PHE A 152 10.47 -2.37 -11.91
N ASP A 153 11.21 -2.26 -13.00
CA ASP A 153 10.64 -2.32 -14.34
C ASP A 153 10.31 -3.78 -14.76
N GLU A 154 9.85 -3.94 -15.99
CA GLU A 154 9.50 -5.22 -16.56
C GLU A 154 10.67 -6.23 -16.65
N ASN A 155 11.91 -5.72 -16.69
CA ASN A 155 13.13 -6.52 -16.78
C ASN A 155 13.77 -6.78 -15.40
N MET A 156 13.13 -6.37 -14.31
CA MET A 156 13.70 -6.40 -12.95
C MET A 156 14.90 -5.48 -12.77
N GLU A 157 14.96 -4.43 -13.59
CA GLU A 157 16.03 -3.42 -13.60
C GLU A 157 15.46 -2.06 -13.18
N ASN A 158 16.33 -1.04 -13.17
CA ASN A 158 15.95 0.36 -12.92
C ASN A 158 15.11 0.55 -11.65
N GLY A 159 15.46 -0.18 -10.59
CA GLY A 159 14.79 -0.12 -9.30
C GLY A 159 14.81 1.29 -8.71
N TRP A 160 13.70 1.66 -8.06
CA TRP A 160 13.61 2.87 -7.27
C TRP A 160 12.88 2.59 -5.96
N THR A 161 13.33 3.23 -4.90
CA THR A 161 12.78 3.05 -3.56
C THR A 161 11.73 4.09 -3.24
N LEU A 162 10.79 3.74 -2.36
CA LEU A 162 9.81 4.64 -1.79
C LEU A 162 9.93 4.61 -0.27
N SER A 163 10.25 5.75 0.32
CA SER A 163 10.38 5.90 1.76
C SER A 163 9.02 6.17 2.44
N ILE A 164 8.96 5.94 3.76
CA ILE A 164 7.80 6.29 4.57
C ILE A 164 7.53 7.80 4.54
N ASP A 165 8.60 8.63 4.55
CA ASP A 165 8.48 10.09 4.48
C ASP A 165 7.84 10.54 3.18
N GLU A 166 8.30 10.03 2.04
CA GLU A 166 7.72 10.35 0.72
C GLU A 166 6.28 9.87 0.60
N TYR A 167 5.98 8.67 1.12
CA TYR A 167 4.64 8.12 1.07
C TYR A 167 3.65 8.97 1.85
N VAL A 168 4.03 9.34 3.09
CA VAL A 168 3.22 10.19 3.97
C VAL A 168 3.10 11.61 3.43
N ASP A 169 4.21 12.20 2.94
CA ASP A 169 4.21 13.55 2.37
C ASP A 169 3.28 13.65 1.14
N ASN A 170 3.32 12.65 0.26
CA ASN A 170 2.40 12.58 -0.87
C ASN A 170 0.94 12.44 -0.43
N TRP A 171 0.68 11.60 0.57
CA TRP A 171 -0.66 11.45 1.13
C TRP A 171 -1.18 12.75 1.75
N GLU A 172 -0.40 13.42 2.58
CA GLU A 172 -0.82 14.67 3.23
C GLU A 172 -1.02 15.83 2.23
N LYS A 173 -0.26 15.85 1.15
CA LYS A 173 -0.42 16.83 0.05
C LYS A 173 -1.55 16.51 -0.93
N GLY A 174 -2.23 15.39 -0.79
CA GLY A 174 -3.25 14.97 -1.74
C GLY A 174 -2.69 14.46 -3.07
N LEU A 175 -1.41 14.09 -3.10
CA LEU A 175 -0.73 13.55 -4.27
C LEU A 175 -0.80 12.02 -4.28
N ILE A 176 -0.66 11.42 -5.46
CA ILE A 176 -0.55 9.98 -5.63
C ILE A 176 0.94 9.62 -5.62
N TYR A 177 1.32 8.61 -4.82
CA TYR A 177 2.71 8.17 -4.75
C TYR A 177 3.15 7.50 -6.06
N GLY A 178 4.46 7.56 -6.31
CA GLY A 178 5.09 6.81 -7.40
C GLY A 178 4.75 7.27 -8.81
N GLN A 179 4.21 8.47 -8.99
CA GLN A 179 4.19 9.09 -10.30
C GLN A 179 5.61 9.59 -10.61
N ARG A 180 6.28 8.95 -11.58
CA ARG A 180 7.52 9.50 -12.13
C ARG A 180 7.20 10.86 -12.73
N LYS A 181 7.95 11.88 -12.30
CA LYS A 181 7.95 13.20 -12.95
C LYS A 181 8.55 13.11 -14.34
#